data_1f2da1c15172e1452676ff061957e7e0
#
_entry.id   1f2da1c15172e1452676ff061957e7e0
#
_cell.length_a   1.000
_cell.length_b   1.000
_cell.length_c   1.000
_cell.angle_alpha   90.00
_cell.angle_beta   90.00
_cell.angle_gamma   90.00
#
_symmetry.space_group_name_H-M   'P 1'
#
loop_
_entity.id
_entity.type
_entity.pdbx_description
1 polymer ?
#
loop_
_entity_poly.entity_id
_entity_poly.type
_entity_poly.pdbx_seq_one_letter_code
_entity_poly.pdbx_strand_id
1 'polypeptide(L)'
;MKKYCFILLACIVAVSCGEKTPREGVSLQLANQRKAFISNIEYNLYFRIPENRQESLRGRVDIGFISSKKANVILDFRASEDMIGDVIMDGNRVEYRFINGHILIPGKYISVGENCITLEFTPCDGSLNRSDEFLYTLLVPDRASTVFPCFDQPDMKAVFALTLDIPESWKAVTNGMDETCQPQTEGEKRMVFKATQPISTYLFAFAAGKFETVSQTHHERTLTMFHRETDKEKLERNTDVLFQLHYGALQWLKEYTGIPYPFGKLDFVLIPGFQYSGMEHPGAIFYNDSRLMLDKNPSVNERLNQANLIAHEVSHQWFGNLVTMQWFNDV
;
A
#
# COMPACT_ATOMS: atom_id res chain seq x y z
N MET A 1 5.66 66.18 -48.55
CA MET A 1 4.74 65.30 -47.82
C MET A 1 5.36 63.91 -47.76
N LYS A 2 6.00 63.52 -46.59
CA LYS A 2 6.63 62.20 -46.43
C LYS A 2 5.62 61.31 -45.69
N LYS A 3 5.20 60.24 -46.34
CA LYS A 3 4.32 59.19 -45.70
C LYS A 3 5.22 58.21 -44.94
N TYR A 4 5.04 58.18 -43.62
CA TYR A 4 5.65 57.13 -42.75
C TYR A 4 4.73 55.92 -42.74
N CYS A 5 5.24 54.80 -43.23
CA CYS A 5 4.58 53.51 -43.15
C CYS A 5 5.01 52.86 -41.82
N PHE A 6 4.10 52.75 -40.86
CA PHE A 6 4.33 52.00 -39.59
C PHE A 6 4.07 50.54 -39.86
N ILE A 7 5.13 49.71 -39.88
CA ILE A 7 5.01 48.26 -39.87
C ILE A 7 4.87 47.82 -38.40
N LEU A 8 3.66 47.38 -38.07
CA LEU A 8 3.40 46.78 -36.77
C LEU A 8 3.92 45.32 -36.78
N LEU A 9 5.07 45.08 -36.14
CA LEU A 9 5.64 43.74 -35.98
C LEU A 9 4.90 43.05 -34.81
N ALA A 10 3.89 42.22 -35.11
CA ALA A 10 3.23 41.38 -34.14
C ALA A 10 4.16 40.22 -33.75
N CYS A 11 4.83 40.35 -32.62
CA CYS A 11 5.54 39.22 -32.00
C CYS A 11 4.50 38.18 -31.49
N ILE A 12 4.26 37.15 -32.29
CA ILE A 12 3.58 35.95 -31.81
C ILE A 12 4.54 35.23 -30.87
N VAL A 13 4.38 35.45 -29.59
CA VAL A 13 5.02 34.61 -28.56
C VAL A 13 4.30 33.26 -28.62
N ALA A 14 4.84 32.33 -29.38
CA ALA A 14 4.46 30.94 -29.28
C ALA A 14 4.90 30.44 -27.87
N VAL A 15 3.97 30.48 -26.94
CA VAL A 15 4.16 29.77 -25.66
C VAL A 15 4.15 28.30 -26.02
N SER A 16 5.34 27.76 -26.32
CA SER A 16 5.55 26.31 -26.35
C SER A 16 5.24 25.78 -24.98
N CYS A 17 4.04 25.26 -24.82
CA CYS A 17 3.65 24.42 -23.67
C CYS A 17 4.35 23.07 -23.84
N GLY A 18 5.69 23.07 -23.82
CA GLY A 18 6.47 21.86 -23.78
C GLY A 18 6.07 21.12 -22.48
N GLU A 19 5.63 19.88 -22.61
CA GLU A 19 5.39 19.00 -21.47
C GLU A 19 6.64 19.02 -20.57
N LYS A 20 6.48 19.57 -19.38
CA LYS A 20 7.58 19.56 -18.41
C LYS A 20 7.82 18.10 -18.02
N THR A 21 8.99 17.58 -18.35
CA THR A 21 9.47 16.27 -17.92
C THR A 21 9.30 16.17 -16.41
N PRO A 22 8.63 15.11 -15.89
CA PRO A 22 8.49 14.93 -14.45
C PRO A 22 9.87 14.80 -13.82
N ARG A 23 10.06 15.44 -12.66
CA ARG A 23 11.27 15.28 -11.85
C ARG A 23 11.17 13.95 -11.07
N GLU A 24 12.29 13.47 -10.58
CA GLU A 24 12.30 12.34 -9.65
C GLU A 24 11.42 12.61 -8.42
N GLY A 25 10.64 11.62 -8.02
CA GLY A 25 9.64 11.73 -6.97
C GLY A 25 8.38 12.49 -7.39
N VAL A 26 7.39 12.52 -6.52
CA VAL A 26 6.10 13.18 -6.79
C VAL A 26 6.15 14.63 -6.34
N SER A 27 6.23 15.55 -7.29
CA SER A 27 6.14 16.99 -6.98
C SER A 27 4.69 17.37 -6.65
N LEU A 28 4.49 18.41 -5.83
CA LEU A 28 3.17 18.96 -5.54
C LEU A 28 2.42 19.37 -6.82
N GLN A 29 3.14 19.86 -7.82
CA GLN A 29 2.55 20.17 -9.12
C GLN A 29 1.97 18.94 -9.81
N LEU A 30 2.71 17.83 -9.84
CA LEU A 30 2.26 16.55 -10.41
C LEU A 30 1.07 15.99 -9.62
N ALA A 31 1.14 16.02 -8.30
CA ALA A 31 0.06 15.56 -7.43
C ALA A 31 -1.25 16.32 -7.68
N ASN A 32 -1.19 17.66 -7.70
CA ASN A 32 -2.36 18.49 -7.98
C ASN A 32 -2.90 18.28 -9.41
N GLN A 33 -1.99 18.06 -10.37
CA GLN A 33 -2.39 17.77 -11.74
C GLN A 33 -3.17 16.44 -11.83
N ARG A 34 -2.68 15.37 -11.20
CA ARG A 34 -3.35 14.06 -11.16
C ARG A 34 -4.73 14.16 -10.54
N LYS A 35 -4.80 14.73 -9.35
CA LYS A 35 -6.04 14.87 -8.60
C LYS A 35 -7.11 15.69 -9.32
N ALA A 36 -6.70 16.61 -10.19
CA ALA A 36 -7.62 17.45 -10.95
C ALA A 36 -8.43 16.69 -12.02
N PHE A 37 -8.01 15.49 -12.41
CA PHE A 37 -8.70 14.76 -13.48
C PHE A 37 -8.81 13.24 -13.30
N ILE A 38 -8.14 12.67 -12.27
CA ILE A 38 -8.19 11.23 -11.96
C ILE A 38 -9.00 11.02 -10.67
N SER A 39 -9.89 10.06 -10.68
CA SER A 39 -10.71 9.66 -9.53
C SER A 39 -11.06 8.17 -9.58
N ASN A 40 -11.66 7.64 -8.50
CA ASN A 40 -12.14 6.26 -8.38
C ASN A 40 -11.06 5.24 -8.77
N ILE A 41 -9.92 5.31 -8.06
CA ILE A 41 -8.77 4.45 -8.35
C ILE A 41 -8.97 3.09 -7.70
N GLU A 42 -8.69 2.05 -8.47
CA GLU A 42 -8.70 0.66 -8.02
C GLU A 42 -7.40 -0.03 -8.47
N TYR A 43 -6.75 -0.75 -7.56
CA TYR A 43 -5.59 -1.58 -7.83
C TYR A 43 -5.95 -3.05 -7.62
N ASN A 44 -5.89 -3.86 -8.68
CA ASN A 44 -5.92 -5.31 -8.58
C ASN A 44 -4.47 -5.82 -8.69
N LEU A 45 -3.87 -6.12 -7.56
CA LEU A 45 -2.49 -6.52 -7.44
C LEU A 45 -2.35 -8.05 -7.39
N TYR A 46 -1.39 -8.56 -8.11
CA TYR A 46 -0.96 -9.95 -8.04
C TYR A 46 0.55 -10.00 -7.78
N PHE A 47 0.96 -10.88 -6.86
CA PHE A 47 2.36 -11.21 -6.65
C PHE A 47 2.55 -12.72 -6.55
N ARG A 48 3.57 -13.24 -7.23
CA ARG A 48 4.12 -14.56 -6.96
C ARG A 48 5.37 -14.43 -6.11
N ILE A 49 5.36 -15.07 -4.95
CA ILE A 49 6.40 -15.00 -3.94
C ILE A 49 7.07 -16.38 -3.84
N PRO A 50 8.21 -16.62 -4.48
CA PRO A 50 8.91 -17.89 -4.38
C PRO A 50 9.49 -18.08 -2.97
N GLU A 51 9.59 -19.36 -2.51
CA GLU A 51 10.19 -19.68 -1.21
C GLU A 51 11.68 -19.31 -1.18
N ASN A 52 12.40 -19.55 -2.27
CA ASN A 52 13.80 -19.19 -2.37
C ASN A 52 13.97 -17.66 -2.47
N ARG A 53 14.56 -17.05 -1.45
CA ARG A 53 14.84 -15.63 -1.40
C ARG A 53 15.66 -15.09 -2.59
N GLN A 54 16.47 -15.92 -3.22
CA GLN A 54 17.30 -15.53 -4.37
C GLN A 54 16.50 -15.38 -5.67
N GLU A 55 15.29 -15.96 -5.73
CA GLU A 55 14.41 -15.78 -6.86
C GLU A 55 13.64 -14.47 -6.75
N SER A 56 13.54 -13.73 -7.87
CA SER A 56 12.81 -12.48 -7.92
C SER A 56 11.30 -12.70 -7.81
N LEU A 57 10.62 -11.80 -7.11
CA LEU A 57 9.17 -11.73 -7.15
C LEU A 57 8.72 -11.32 -8.56
N ARG A 58 7.51 -11.74 -8.92
CA ARG A 58 6.82 -11.24 -10.11
C ARG A 58 5.55 -10.57 -9.66
N GLY A 59 5.28 -9.41 -10.24
CA GLY A 59 4.09 -8.63 -9.98
C GLY A 59 3.29 -8.34 -11.25
N ARG A 60 1.99 -8.21 -11.08
CA ARG A 60 1.08 -7.65 -12.07
C ARG A 60 0.12 -6.70 -11.34
N VAL A 61 -0.22 -5.61 -11.98
CA VAL A 61 -1.24 -4.70 -11.50
C VAL A 61 -2.20 -4.33 -12.64
N ASP A 62 -3.50 -4.39 -12.34
CA ASP A 62 -4.54 -3.77 -13.15
C ASP A 62 -4.99 -2.51 -12.39
N ILE A 63 -4.80 -1.33 -13.01
CA ILE A 63 -5.11 -0.02 -12.43
C ILE A 63 -6.35 0.53 -13.11
N GLY A 64 -7.49 0.43 -12.44
CA GLY A 64 -8.75 1.05 -12.86
C GLY A 64 -8.82 2.50 -12.36
N PHE A 65 -9.32 3.43 -13.17
CA PHE A 65 -9.59 4.80 -12.75
C PHE A 65 -10.55 5.51 -13.70
N ILE A 66 -11.17 6.59 -13.21
CA ILE A 66 -11.97 7.50 -14.04
C ILE A 66 -11.13 8.73 -14.38
N SER A 67 -11.06 9.08 -15.68
CA SER A 67 -10.46 10.33 -16.15
C SER A 67 -11.52 11.31 -16.64
N SER A 68 -11.46 12.57 -16.20
CA SER A 68 -12.35 13.64 -16.65
C SER A 68 -11.93 14.28 -17.98
N LYS A 69 -10.74 13.95 -18.50
CA LYS A 69 -10.20 14.49 -19.75
C LYS A 69 -9.17 13.56 -20.41
N LYS A 70 -8.96 13.72 -21.71
CA LYS A 70 -7.86 13.09 -22.45
C LYS A 70 -6.54 13.83 -22.14
N ALA A 71 -5.76 13.30 -21.21
CA ALA A 71 -4.48 13.85 -20.79
C ALA A 71 -3.47 12.74 -20.54
N ASN A 72 -2.18 13.04 -20.57
CA ASN A 72 -1.16 12.08 -20.21
C ASN A 72 -1.36 11.60 -18.75
N VAL A 73 -1.27 10.29 -18.55
CA VAL A 73 -1.25 9.66 -17.23
C VAL A 73 0.19 9.35 -16.87
N ILE A 74 0.58 9.71 -15.67
CA ILE A 74 1.92 9.50 -15.15
C ILE A 74 1.78 8.63 -13.90
N LEU A 75 2.29 7.39 -13.96
CA LEU A 75 2.41 6.51 -12.81
C LEU A 75 3.82 6.63 -12.22
N ASP A 76 3.95 6.39 -10.94
CA ASP A 76 5.23 6.31 -10.26
C ASP A 76 5.67 4.85 -10.19
N PHE A 77 6.94 4.59 -10.53
CA PHE A 77 7.56 3.29 -10.34
C PHE A 77 9.08 3.50 -10.18
N ARG A 78 9.55 3.47 -8.95
CA ARG A 78 10.96 3.73 -8.59
C ARG A 78 11.82 2.47 -8.72
N ALA A 79 11.75 1.84 -9.88
CA ALA A 79 12.59 0.74 -10.31
C ALA A 79 13.26 1.13 -11.63
N SER A 80 14.04 0.26 -12.23
CA SER A 80 14.60 0.47 -13.57
C SER A 80 13.59 0.10 -14.66
N GLU A 81 13.75 0.65 -15.86
CA GLU A 81 12.85 0.43 -17.00
C GLU A 81 12.76 -1.04 -17.41
N ASP A 82 13.84 -1.80 -17.28
CA ASP A 82 13.91 -3.24 -17.58
C ASP A 82 13.10 -4.12 -16.60
N MET A 83 12.65 -3.53 -15.49
CA MET A 83 11.71 -4.18 -14.54
C MET A 83 10.24 -3.99 -14.94
N ILE A 84 9.95 -3.26 -16.00
CA ILE A 84 8.60 -3.04 -16.52
C ILE A 84 8.38 -3.95 -17.72
N GLY A 85 7.35 -4.77 -17.68
CA GLY A 85 6.88 -5.54 -18.81
C GLY A 85 6.03 -4.71 -19.77
N ASP A 86 5.11 -5.38 -20.46
CA ASP A 86 4.20 -4.72 -21.37
C ASP A 86 3.22 -3.83 -20.60
N VAL A 87 2.95 -2.63 -21.16
CA VAL A 87 1.88 -1.75 -20.71
C VAL A 87 0.69 -1.94 -21.65
N ILE A 88 -0.43 -2.36 -21.08
CA ILE A 88 -1.64 -2.69 -21.82
C ILE A 88 -2.76 -1.75 -21.38
N MET A 89 -3.49 -1.19 -22.31
CA MET A 89 -4.71 -0.42 -22.06
C MET A 89 -5.85 -1.02 -22.87
N ASP A 90 -6.94 -1.31 -22.20
CA ASP A 90 -8.14 -1.89 -22.83
C ASP A 90 -7.83 -3.08 -23.75
N GLY A 91 -6.90 -3.95 -23.29
CA GLY A 91 -6.47 -5.14 -24.02
C GLY A 91 -5.43 -4.90 -25.15
N ASN A 92 -5.00 -3.67 -25.40
CA ASN A 92 -4.03 -3.33 -26.42
C ASN A 92 -2.70 -2.86 -25.81
N ARG A 93 -1.58 -3.37 -26.34
CA ARG A 93 -0.26 -2.85 -25.96
C ARG A 93 -0.12 -1.40 -26.40
N VAL A 94 0.34 -0.54 -25.50
CA VAL A 94 0.51 0.89 -25.75
C VAL A 94 1.98 1.31 -25.55
N GLU A 95 2.37 2.36 -26.26
CA GLU A 95 3.67 2.99 -26.08
C GLU A 95 3.66 3.83 -24.80
N TYR A 96 4.75 3.79 -24.06
CA TYR A 96 4.99 4.64 -22.90
C TYR A 96 6.41 5.20 -22.94
N ARG A 97 6.70 6.13 -22.05
CA ARG A 97 8.06 6.63 -21.82
C ARG A 97 8.37 6.44 -20.34
N PHE A 98 9.57 5.94 -20.04
CA PHE A 98 10.07 5.85 -18.68
C PHE A 98 11.04 7.00 -18.42
N ILE A 99 10.77 7.84 -17.42
CA ILE A 99 11.56 9.03 -17.12
C ILE A 99 11.56 9.29 -15.63
N ASN A 100 12.75 9.31 -15.01
CA ASN A 100 12.95 9.68 -13.62
C ASN A 100 12.04 8.92 -12.63
N GLY A 101 11.86 7.60 -12.84
CA GLY A 101 11.00 6.78 -11.99
C GLY A 101 9.50 6.95 -12.26
N HIS A 102 9.15 7.44 -13.44
CA HIS A 102 7.76 7.59 -13.86
C HIS A 102 7.49 6.88 -15.19
N ILE A 103 6.33 6.23 -15.26
CA ILE A 103 5.77 5.65 -16.49
C ILE A 103 4.78 6.66 -17.06
N LEU A 104 5.13 7.29 -18.16
CA LEU A 104 4.31 8.30 -18.83
C LEU A 104 3.54 7.65 -19.98
N ILE A 105 2.21 7.59 -19.85
CA ILE A 105 1.29 7.05 -20.85
C ILE A 105 0.66 8.23 -21.59
N PRO A 106 0.82 8.32 -22.93
CA PRO A 106 0.28 9.41 -23.72
C PRO A 106 -1.24 9.52 -23.67
N GLY A 107 -1.77 10.74 -23.59
CA GLY A 107 -3.20 11.02 -23.53
C GLY A 107 -4.01 10.55 -24.75
N LYS A 108 -3.35 10.20 -25.86
CA LYS A 108 -4.01 9.58 -27.02
C LYS A 108 -4.64 8.24 -26.71
N TYR A 109 -4.15 7.55 -25.65
CA TYR A 109 -4.67 6.27 -25.18
C TYR A 109 -5.70 6.42 -24.07
N ILE A 110 -5.85 7.60 -23.47
CA ILE A 110 -6.75 7.85 -22.35
C ILE A 110 -8.13 8.27 -22.86
N SER A 111 -9.16 7.62 -22.35
CA SER A 111 -10.56 7.97 -22.59
C SER A 111 -11.10 8.89 -21.49
N VAL A 112 -12.09 9.72 -21.81
CA VAL A 112 -12.92 10.38 -20.79
C VAL A 112 -13.88 9.31 -20.24
N GLY A 113 -13.89 9.14 -18.92
CA GLY A 113 -14.60 8.06 -18.24
C GLY A 113 -13.63 6.98 -17.74
N GLU A 114 -14.07 5.74 -17.75
CA GLU A 114 -13.34 4.60 -17.23
C GLU A 114 -12.13 4.25 -18.11
N ASN A 115 -11.03 3.88 -17.45
CA ASN A 115 -9.79 3.42 -18.05
C ASN A 115 -9.23 2.28 -17.20
N CYS A 116 -8.53 1.35 -17.85
CA CYS A 116 -7.80 0.29 -17.17
C CYS A 116 -6.39 0.15 -17.78
N ILE A 117 -5.37 0.22 -16.93
CA ILE A 117 -3.97 0.00 -17.29
C ILE A 117 -3.51 -1.29 -16.65
N THR A 118 -3.05 -2.23 -17.44
CA THR A 118 -2.41 -3.47 -16.97
C THR A 118 -0.90 -3.39 -17.18
N LEU A 119 -0.13 -3.71 -16.13
CA LEU A 119 1.33 -3.79 -16.20
C LEU A 119 1.81 -5.07 -15.51
N GLU A 120 2.77 -5.74 -16.12
CA GLU A 120 3.62 -6.73 -15.46
C GLU A 120 4.91 -6.04 -15.01
N PHE A 121 5.42 -6.41 -13.85
CA PHE A 121 6.61 -5.77 -13.29
C PHE A 121 7.38 -6.70 -12.35
N THR A 122 8.64 -6.34 -12.10
CA THR A 122 9.45 -6.93 -11.03
C THR A 122 9.60 -5.90 -9.92
N PRO A 123 9.14 -6.19 -8.68
CA PRO A 123 9.31 -5.27 -7.55
C PRO A 123 10.78 -5.05 -7.19
N CYS A 124 11.11 -3.84 -6.72
CA CYS A 124 12.37 -3.61 -6.02
C CYS A 124 12.33 -4.15 -4.59
N ASP A 125 13.46 -4.65 -4.10
CA ASP A 125 13.57 -5.14 -2.71
C ASP A 125 13.56 -4.03 -1.65
N GLY A 126 13.62 -2.76 -2.04
CA GLY A 126 13.80 -1.63 -1.14
C GLY A 126 12.72 -1.42 -0.07
N SER A 127 11.51 -1.93 -0.31
CA SER A 127 10.39 -1.88 0.64
C SER A 127 9.71 -3.24 0.84
N LEU A 128 10.34 -4.30 0.29
CA LEU A 128 10.03 -5.69 0.55
C LEU A 128 11.08 -6.24 1.51
N ASN A 129 10.73 -6.31 2.78
CA ASN A 129 11.63 -6.82 3.81
C ASN A 129 11.57 -8.34 3.81
N ARG A 130 12.45 -8.98 3.05
CA ARG A 130 12.43 -10.40 2.75
C ARG A 130 13.49 -11.18 3.52
N SER A 131 13.07 -12.23 4.21
CA SER A 131 13.93 -13.28 4.80
C SER A 131 13.66 -14.62 4.10
N ASP A 132 14.32 -15.68 4.54
CA ASP A 132 14.06 -17.04 4.02
C ASP A 132 12.74 -17.64 4.51
N GLU A 133 12.13 -17.05 5.55
CA GLU A 133 10.96 -17.61 6.21
C GLU A 133 9.73 -16.70 6.19
N PHE A 134 9.92 -15.43 5.87
CA PHE A 134 8.82 -14.46 5.73
C PHE A 134 9.26 -13.24 4.94
N LEU A 135 8.27 -12.51 4.47
CA LEU A 135 8.44 -11.16 3.95
C LEU A 135 7.29 -10.28 4.41
N TYR A 136 7.53 -8.96 4.40
CA TYR A 136 6.49 -7.96 4.60
C TYR A 136 6.80 -6.70 3.79
N THR A 137 5.75 -5.97 3.40
CA THR A 137 5.88 -4.65 2.81
C THR A 137 5.97 -3.57 3.88
N LEU A 138 6.74 -2.51 3.60
CA LEU A 138 6.78 -1.31 4.44
C LEU A 138 6.92 -0.08 3.53
N LEU A 139 5.77 0.52 3.18
CA LEU A 139 5.66 1.50 2.10
C LEU A 139 5.67 2.95 2.57
N VAL A 140 5.72 3.17 3.87
CA VAL A 140 5.80 4.51 4.48
C VAL A 140 7.18 5.15 4.29
N PRO A 141 7.29 6.46 4.03
CA PRO A 141 6.18 7.39 3.84
C PRO A 141 5.63 7.42 2.41
N ASP A 142 6.46 7.22 1.38
CA ASP A 142 6.17 7.38 -0.04
C ASP A 142 6.87 6.30 -0.90
N ARG A 143 6.80 5.03 -0.46
CA ARG A 143 7.57 3.93 -1.05
C ARG A 143 6.72 2.88 -1.79
N ALA A 144 5.42 3.10 -1.98
CA ALA A 144 4.59 2.15 -2.71
C ALA A 144 5.11 1.96 -4.14
N SER A 145 5.57 3.02 -4.77
CA SER A 145 6.16 2.99 -6.11
C SER A 145 7.48 2.22 -6.24
N THR A 146 8.10 1.79 -5.14
CA THR A 146 9.23 0.85 -5.18
C THR A 146 8.78 -0.60 -5.31
N VAL A 147 7.51 -0.89 -5.00
CA VAL A 147 6.95 -2.25 -5.00
C VAL A 147 6.03 -2.47 -6.19
N PHE A 148 5.21 -1.50 -6.57
CA PHE A 148 4.31 -1.61 -7.72
C PHE A 148 4.06 -0.25 -8.38
N PRO A 149 3.76 -0.20 -9.70
CA PRO A 149 3.36 1.02 -10.39
C PRO A 149 2.06 1.57 -9.79
N CYS A 150 2.06 2.87 -9.41
CA CYS A 150 0.89 3.49 -8.77
C CYS A 150 0.89 5.02 -8.89
N PHE A 151 -0.17 5.66 -8.40
CA PHE A 151 -0.20 7.08 -8.08
C PHE A 151 0.24 7.25 -6.63
N ASP A 152 1.54 7.41 -6.38
CA ASP A 152 2.11 7.37 -5.04
C ASP A 152 1.97 8.71 -4.31
N GLN A 153 0.74 9.03 -3.92
CA GLN A 153 0.42 10.22 -3.14
C GLN A 153 -0.74 9.95 -2.16
N PRO A 154 -0.72 10.55 -0.95
CA PRO A 154 -1.57 10.13 0.15
C PRO A 154 -3.05 10.46 -0.05
N ASP A 155 -3.37 11.52 -0.77
CA ASP A 155 -4.74 12.00 -0.97
C ASP A 155 -5.47 11.39 -2.19
N MET A 156 -4.80 10.52 -2.94
CA MET A 156 -5.40 9.68 -3.99
C MET A 156 -5.68 8.28 -3.42
N LYS A 157 -6.61 8.21 -2.47
CA LYS A 157 -7.02 6.93 -1.89
C LYS A 157 -7.62 6.03 -2.96
N ALA A 158 -7.30 4.74 -2.86
CA ALA A 158 -7.72 3.72 -3.79
C ALA A 158 -8.23 2.47 -3.08
N VAL A 159 -9.06 1.71 -3.77
CA VAL A 159 -9.45 0.35 -3.39
C VAL A 159 -8.33 -0.61 -3.82
N PHE A 160 -7.96 -1.54 -2.96
CA PHE A 160 -6.94 -2.55 -3.25
C PHE A 160 -7.53 -3.95 -3.14
N ALA A 161 -7.44 -4.73 -4.21
CA ALA A 161 -7.61 -6.17 -4.19
C ALA A 161 -6.24 -6.83 -4.38
N LEU A 162 -5.99 -7.92 -3.64
CA LEU A 162 -4.71 -8.61 -3.67
C LEU A 162 -4.90 -10.09 -3.94
N THR A 163 -4.06 -10.63 -4.81
CA THR A 163 -3.88 -12.06 -5.02
C THR A 163 -2.41 -12.40 -4.81
N LEU A 164 -2.13 -13.42 -4.01
CA LEU A 164 -0.79 -13.93 -3.75
C LEU A 164 -0.67 -15.40 -4.13
N ASP A 165 0.34 -15.74 -4.92
CA ASP A 165 0.84 -17.11 -5.02
C ASP A 165 2.04 -17.24 -4.09
N ILE A 166 1.92 -18.09 -3.07
CA ILE A 166 2.91 -18.27 -2.00
C ILE A 166 3.17 -19.76 -1.77
N PRO A 167 4.29 -20.13 -1.12
CA PRO A 167 4.55 -21.52 -0.72
C PRO A 167 3.37 -22.09 0.10
N GLU A 168 3.04 -23.37 -0.11
CA GLU A 168 1.88 -24.01 0.53
C GLU A 168 1.92 -23.91 2.07
N SER A 169 3.11 -24.02 2.66
CA SER A 169 3.32 -23.94 4.12
C SER A 169 3.19 -22.53 4.70
N TRP A 170 3.19 -21.49 3.88
CA TRP A 170 3.14 -20.11 4.34
C TRP A 170 1.71 -19.65 4.62
N LYS A 171 1.56 -18.68 5.53
CA LYS A 171 0.32 -17.92 5.71
C LYS A 171 0.56 -16.50 5.23
N ALA A 172 -0.50 -15.83 4.84
CA ALA A 172 -0.44 -14.42 4.46
C ALA A 172 -1.56 -13.61 5.11
N VAL A 173 -1.32 -12.32 5.26
CA VAL A 173 -2.27 -11.33 5.77
C VAL A 173 -2.06 -10.02 5.01
N THR A 174 -3.15 -9.31 4.74
CA THR A 174 -3.16 -8.01 4.09
C THR A 174 -4.26 -7.12 4.67
N ASN A 175 -4.46 -5.93 4.12
CA ASN A 175 -5.54 -5.01 4.51
C ASN A 175 -6.95 -5.62 4.30
N GLY A 176 -7.14 -6.40 3.24
CA GLY A 176 -8.41 -7.05 2.91
C GLY A 176 -8.65 -8.36 3.68
N MET A 177 -9.90 -8.76 3.79
CA MET A 177 -10.26 -10.08 4.35
C MET A 177 -9.90 -11.20 3.38
N ASP A 178 -9.57 -12.37 3.92
CA ASP A 178 -9.42 -13.58 3.13
C ASP A 178 -10.73 -13.90 2.38
N GLU A 179 -10.61 -14.25 1.11
CA GLU A 179 -11.74 -14.65 0.26
C GLU A 179 -11.64 -16.10 -0.16
N THR A 180 -10.55 -16.50 -0.80
CA THR A 180 -10.28 -17.88 -1.18
C THR A 180 -8.83 -18.28 -0.95
N CYS A 181 -8.63 -19.58 -0.70
CA CYS A 181 -7.32 -20.19 -0.64
C CYS A 181 -7.38 -21.50 -1.44
N GLN A 182 -6.59 -21.62 -2.51
CA GLN A 182 -6.63 -22.76 -3.43
C GLN A 182 -5.22 -23.28 -3.68
N PRO A 183 -5.00 -24.61 -3.61
CA PRO A 183 -3.73 -25.20 -4.03
C PRO A 183 -3.41 -24.84 -5.49
N GLN A 184 -2.14 -24.62 -5.76
CA GLN A 184 -1.58 -24.45 -7.10
C GLN A 184 -0.64 -25.61 -7.42
N THR A 185 -0.04 -25.60 -8.58
CA THR A 185 1.01 -26.53 -8.95
C THR A 185 2.33 -26.22 -8.20
N GLU A 186 3.20 -27.22 -8.07
CA GLU A 186 4.57 -27.03 -7.56
C GLU A 186 4.72 -26.64 -6.08
N GLY A 187 3.75 -27.01 -5.21
CA GLY A 187 3.85 -26.73 -3.77
C GLY A 187 3.56 -25.28 -3.40
N GLU A 188 2.86 -24.55 -4.26
CA GLU A 188 2.33 -23.21 -4.02
C GLU A 188 0.82 -23.26 -3.77
N LYS A 189 0.30 -22.22 -3.16
CA LYS A 189 -1.14 -21.94 -3.05
C LYS A 189 -1.44 -20.51 -3.43
N ARG A 190 -2.62 -20.30 -4.00
CA ARG A 190 -3.18 -18.98 -4.30
C ARG A 190 -4.10 -18.53 -3.20
N MET A 191 -3.81 -17.37 -2.65
CA MET A 191 -4.66 -16.66 -1.71
C MET A 191 -5.23 -15.43 -2.40
N VAL A 192 -6.56 -15.30 -2.37
CA VAL A 192 -7.28 -14.12 -2.88
C VAL A 192 -7.87 -13.38 -1.69
N PHE A 193 -7.72 -12.08 -1.69
CA PHE A 193 -8.23 -11.22 -0.62
C PHE A 193 -9.28 -10.25 -1.18
N LYS A 194 -10.32 -10.01 -0.39
CA LYS A 194 -11.37 -9.05 -0.72
C LYS A 194 -10.81 -7.65 -0.84
N ALA A 195 -11.44 -6.88 -1.71
CA ALA A 195 -11.12 -5.47 -1.88
C ALA A 195 -11.26 -4.68 -0.56
N THR A 196 -10.35 -3.72 -0.35
CA THR A 196 -10.34 -2.85 0.82
C THR A 196 -11.38 -1.73 0.70
N GLN A 197 -11.64 -1.02 1.81
CA GLN A 197 -12.11 0.36 1.71
C GLN A 197 -11.00 1.23 1.09
N PRO A 198 -11.33 2.43 0.55
CA PRO A 198 -10.31 3.31 -0.01
C PRO A 198 -9.24 3.71 1.02
N ILE A 199 -7.98 3.36 0.75
CA ILE A 199 -6.81 3.68 1.57
C ILE A 199 -5.72 4.36 0.72
N SER A 200 -4.81 5.09 1.38
CA SER A 200 -3.63 5.65 0.74
C SER A 200 -2.62 4.56 0.35
N THR A 201 -1.82 4.78 -0.68
CA THR A 201 -0.83 3.81 -1.19
C THR A 201 0.16 3.36 -0.12
N TYR A 202 0.63 4.26 0.74
CA TYR A 202 1.58 3.95 1.81
C TYR A 202 1.02 3.03 2.90
N LEU A 203 -0.32 2.94 2.99
CA LEU A 203 -1.04 2.08 3.93
C LEU A 203 -1.35 0.68 3.38
N PHE A 204 -1.16 0.47 2.07
CA PHE A 204 -1.26 -0.88 1.51
C PHE A 204 -0.16 -1.75 2.06
N ALA A 205 -0.53 -2.92 2.56
CA ALA A 205 0.42 -3.84 3.17
C ALA A 205 0.03 -5.30 2.99
N PHE A 206 1.03 -6.14 2.95
CA PHE A 206 0.88 -7.58 3.16
C PHE A 206 2.12 -8.14 3.86
N ALA A 207 1.91 -9.19 4.63
CA ALA A 207 2.96 -10.05 5.15
C ALA A 207 2.64 -11.49 4.77
N ALA A 208 3.67 -12.25 4.39
CA ALA A 208 3.54 -13.68 4.06
C ALA A 208 4.74 -14.45 4.62
N GLY A 209 4.53 -15.65 5.12
CA GLY A 209 5.61 -16.46 5.69
C GLY A 209 5.13 -17.62 6.55
N LYS A 210 6.10 -18.24 7.23
CA LYS A 210 5.88 -19.32 8.20
C LYS A 210 5.35 -18.74 9.53
N PHE A 211 4.20 -18.09 9.48
CA PHE A 211 3.52 -17.55 10.66
C PHE A 211 2.61 -18.61 11.29
N GLU A 212 2.54 -18.59 12.61
CA GLU A 212 1.45 -19.19 13.37
C GLU A 212 0.38 -18.16 13.68
N THR A 213 -0.83 -18.60 13.99
CA THR A 213 -1.96 -17.71 14.22
C THR A 213 -2.72 -18.06 15.48
N VAL A 214 -3.14 -17.02 16.21
CA VAL A 214 -4.11 -17.12 17.29
C VAL A 214 -5.23 -16.14 16.98
N SER A 215 -6.48 -16.59 17.14
CA SER A 215 -7.65 -15.73 16.91
C SER A 215 -8.49 -15.67 18.19
N GLN A 216 -9.01 -14.47 18.47
CA GLN A 216 -10.01 -14.29 19.53
C GLN A 216 -11.19 -13.51 19.00
N THR A 217 -12.38 -13.84 19.48
CA THR A 217 -13.61 -13.13 19.14
C THR A 217 -14.15 -12.42 20.38
N HIS A 218 -14.40 -11.13 20.27
CA HIS A 218 -15.05 -10.34 21.30
C HIS A 218 -16.24 -9.62 20.68
N HIS A 219 -17.42 -9.88 21.22
CA HIS A 219 -18.70 -9.53 20.59
C HIS A 219 -18.77 -10.10 19.16
N GLU A 220 -18.99 -9.25 18.15
CA GLU A 220 -19.14 -9.63 16.75
C GLU A 220 -17.83 -9.49 15.94
N ARG A 221 -16.70 -9.17 16.60
CA ARG A 221 -15.42 -8.93 15.92
C ARG A 221 -14.39 -9.99 16.29
N THR A 222 -13.87 -10.65 15.29
CA THR A 222 -12.71 -11.54 15.42
C THR A 222 -11.45 -10.78 15.01
N LEU A 223 -10.40 -10.84 15.83
CA LEU A 223 -9.05 -10.41 15.52
C LEU A 223 -8.16 -11.65 15.43
N THR A 224 -7.21 -11.62 14.51
CA THR A 224 -6.20 -12.66 14.36
C THR A 224 -4.81 -12.05 14.56
N MET A 225 -4.05 -12.65 15.47
CA MET A 225 -2.64 -12.38 15.67
C MET A 225 -1.82 -13.35 14.84
N PHE A 226 -0.95 -12.82 13.98
CA PHE A 226 0.08 -13.60 13.28
C PHE A 226 1.40 -13.44 14.01
N HIS A 227 2.09 -14.52 14.32
CA HIS A 227 3.33 -14.50 15.09
C HIS A 227 4.30 -15.58 14.66
N ARG A 228 5.55 -15.44 15.12
CA ARG A 228 6.61 -16.44 14.97
C ARG A 228 7.22 -16.84 16.32
N GLU A 229 6.56 -16.49 17.44
CA GLU A 229 7.01 -16.89 18.77
C GLU A 229 6.91 -18.39 18.93
N THR A 230 7.99 -19.03 19.40
CA THR A 230 8.11 -20.46 19.63
C THR A 230 8.06 -20.82 21.11
N ASP A 231 8.29 -19.87 22.02
CA ASP A 231 8.13 -20.04 23.45
C ASP A 231 6.65 -19.99 23.82
N LYS A 232 6.09 -21.17 24.08
CA LYS A 232 4.65 -21.32 24.42
C LYS A 232 4.24 -20.58 25.67
N GLU A 233 5.10 -20.59 26.72
CA GLU A 233 4.79 -19.89 27.97
C GLU A 233 4.75 -18.36 27.75
N LYS A 234 5.67 -17.85 26.92
CA LYS A 234 5.69 -16.44 26.56
C LYS A 234 4.48 -16.06 25.72
N LEU A 235 4.10 -16.91 24.77
CA LEU A 235 2.90 -16.74 23.95
C LEU A 235 1.63 -16.69 24.81
N GLU A 236 1.40 -17.71 25.65
CA GLU A 236 0.23 -17.82 26.54
C GLU A 236 0.12 -16.60 27.46
N ARG A 237 1.24 -16.17 28.04
CA ARG A 237 1.29 -15.03 28.97
C ARG A 237 0.89 -13.70 28.34
N ASN A 238 1.18 -13.50 27.05
CA ASN A 238 0.94 -12.24 26.37
C ASN A 238 -0.36 -12.22 25.55
N THR A 239 -0.83 -13.35 25.08
CA THR A 239 -1.95 -13.42 24.12
C THR A 239 -3.18 -12.66 24.60
N ASP A 240 -3.72 -13.00 25.76
CA ASP A 240 -4.97 -12.39 26.25
C ASP A 240 -4.85 -10.87 26.45
N VAL A 241 -3.71 -10.42 26.98
CA VAL A 241 -3.45 -8.99 27.20
C VAL A 241 -3.41 -8.24 25.86
N LEU A 242 -2.75 -8.80 24.83
CA LEU A 242 -2.67 -8.17 23.53
C LEU A 242 -4.07 -8.00 22.91
N PHE A 243 -4.88 -9.04 22.91
CA PHE A 243 -6.25 -8.94 22.41
C PHE A 243 -7.10 -7.96 23.21
N GLN A 244 -7.05 -7.99 24.52
CA GLN A 244 -7.79 -7.05 25.39
C GLN A 244 -7.41 -5.58 25.13
N LEU A 245 -6.13 -5.29 24.95
CA LEU A 245 -5.66 -3.93 24.65
C LEU A 245 -6.17 -3.45 23.28
N HIS A 246 -6.15 -4.29 22.25
CA HIS A 246 -6.70 -3.94 20.94
C HIS A 246 -8.22 -3.70 21.00
N TYR A 247 -8.98 -4.58 21.63
CA TYR A 247 -10.43 -4.41 21.78
C TYR A 247 -10.77 -3.18 22.63
N GLY A 248 -10.03 -2.95 23.72
CA GLY A 248 -10.21 -1.78 24.58
C GLY A 248 -9.95 -0.47 23.83
N ALA A 249 -8.88 -0.41 23.03
CA ALA A 249 -8.56 0.75 22.22
C ALA A 249 -9.63 1.00 21.15
N LEU A 250 -10.09 -0.05 20.44
CA LEU A 250 -11.16 0.05 19.46
C LEU A 250 -12.47 0.59 20.06
N GLN A 251 -12.87 0.05 21.22
CA GLN A 251 -14.10 0.45 21.88
C GLN A 251 -14.01 1.91 22.35
N TRP A 252 -12.90 2.27 23.00
CA TRP A 252 -12.68 3.62 23.48
C TRP A 252 -12.70 4.65 22.34
N LEU A 253 -12.01 4.36 21.24
CA LEU A 253 -11.97 5.26 20.08
C LEU A 253 -13.32 5.40 19.39
N LYS A 254 -14.09 4.31 19.28
CA LYS A 254 -15.46 4.35 18.78
C LYS A 254 -16.34 5.27 19.64
N GLU A 255 -16.22 5.19 20.97
CA GLU A 255 -16.98 6.03 21.91
C GLU A 255 -16.52 7.49 21.84
N TYR A 256 -15.20 7.71 21.84
CA TYR A 256 -14.60 9.05 21.80
C TYR A 256 -14.91 9.80 20.49
N THR A 257 -14.83 9.13 19.35
CA THR A 257 -15.05 9.76 18.04
C THR A 257 -16.53 9.77 17.60
N GLY A 258 -17.34 8.88 18.16
CA GLY A 258 -18.69 8.61 17.68
C GLY A 258 -18.75 7.88 16.32
N ILE A 259 -17.59 7.46 15.79
CA ILE A 259 -17.45 6.81 14.48
C ILE A 259 -17.06 5.34 14.70
N PRO A 260 -17.83 4.36 14.21
CA PRO A 260 -17.42 2.96 14.24
C PRO A 260 -16.09 2.74 13.50
N TYR A 261 -15.36 1.68 13.87
CA TYR A 261 -14.16 1.29 13.14
C TYR A 261 -14.43 1.17 11.62
N PRO A 262 -13.73 1.95 10.78
CA PRO A 262 -14.16 2.17 9.40
C PRO A 262 -13.72 1.08 8.42
N PHE A 263 -12.79 0.19 8.82
CA PHE A 263 -12.24 -0.86 7.96
C PHE A 263 -12.78 -2.23 8.37
N GLY A 264 -12.98 -3.15 7.43
CA GLY A 264 -13.72 -4.39 7.63
C GLY A 264 -13.18 -5.31 8.73
N LYS A 265 -11.86 -5.58 8.73
CA LYS A 265 -11.19 -6.40 9.74
C LYS A 265 -10.10 -5.59 10.46
N LEU A 266 -9.64 -6.13 11.59
CA LEU A 266 -8.41 -5.68 12.26
C LEU A 266 -7.66 -6.91 12.75
N ASP A 267 -6.62 -7.30 12.03
CA ASP A 267 -5.64 -8.28 12.46
C ASP A 267 -4.35 -7.56 12.85
N PHE A 268 -3.41 -8.27 13.47
CA PHE A 268 -2.10 -7.73 13.77
C PHE A 268 -1.00 -8.78 13.62
N VAL A 269 0.17 -8.32 13.22
CA VAL A 269 1.31 -9.17 12.89
C VAL A 269 2.49 -8.81 13.76
N LEU A 270 3.00 -9.78 14.49
CA LEU A 270 4.21 -9.66 15.29
C LEU A 270 5.40 -10.10 14.43
N ILE A 271 6.16 -9.13 13.95
CA ILE A 271 7.26 -9.35 12.99
C ILE A 271 8.60 -9.29 13.73
N PRO A 272 9.41 -10.38 13.69
CA PRO A 272 10.74 -10.36 14.25
C PRO A 272 11.62 -9.30 13.62
N GLY A 273 12.17 -8.41 14.45
CA GLY A 273 13.07 -7.35 13.98
C GLY A 273 12.42 -6.29 13.09
N PHE A 274 11.11 -6.06 13.21
CA PHE A 274 10.42 -4.99 12.47
C PHE A 274 11.12 -3.64 12.69
N GLN A 275 11.28 -2.85 11.62
CA GLN A 275 12.09 -1.62 11.65
C GLN A 275 11.53 -0.52 12.56
N TYR A 276 10.20 -0.47 12.71
CA TYR A 276 9.50 0.46 13.61
C TYR A 276 8.96 -0.28 14.83
N SER A 277 8.44 0.44 15.81
CA SER A 277 7.72 -0.19 16.92
C SER A 277 6.37 -0.75 16.45
N GLY A 278 5.66 0.00 15.63
CA GLY A 278 4.42 -0.37 14.97
C GLY A 278 4.26 0.32 13.62
N MET A 279 3.24 -0.10 12.87
CA MET A 279 2.79 0.54 11.63
C MET A 279 1.30 0.25 11.44
N GLU A 280 0.54 1.30 11.30
CA GLU A 280 -0.91 1.38 11.39
C GLU A 280 -1.71 0.85 10.18
N HIS A 281 -1.21 -0.10 9.41
CA HIS A 281 -1.90 -0.55 8.21
C HIS A 281 -3.37 -0.93 8.49
N PRO A 282 -4.36 -0.35 7.79
CA PRO A 282 -5.77 -0.71 7.97
C PRO A 282 -5.99 -2.21 7.78
N GLY A 283 -6.68 -2.84 8.69
CA GLY A 283 -6.98 -4.27 8.62
C GLY A 283 -5.85 -5.21 9.04
N ALA A 284 -4.59 -4.75 9.10
CA ALA A 284 -3.43 -5.58 9.46
C ALA A 284 -2.30 -4.73 10.05
N ILE A 285 -2.39 -4.37 11.33
CA ILE A 285 -1.35 -3.60 12.01
C ILE A 285 -0.08 -4.45 12.17
N PHE A 286 1.07 -3.91 11.79
CA PHE A 286 2.36 -4.59 11.99
C PHE A 286 3.06 -4.04 13.23
N TYR A 287 3.66 -4.93 14.01
CA TYR A 287 4.40 -4.59 15.21
C TYR A 287 5.74 -5.29 15.25
N ASN A 288 6.71 -4.65 15.86
CA ASN A 288 7.91 -5.34 16.32
C ASN A 288 7.55 -6.28 17.47
N ASP A 289 7.78 -7.57 17.29
CA ASP A 289 7.43 -8.62 18.24
C ASP A 289 8.00 -8.37 19.64
N SER A 290 9.24 -7.89 19.74
CA SER A 290 9.91 -7.62 21.01
C SER A 290 9.27 -6.50 21.83
N ARG A 291 8.44 -5.65 21.20
CA ARG A 291 7.71 -4.58 21.89
C ARG A 291 6.42 -5.06 22.53
N LEU A 292 5.87 -6.16 22.03
CA LEU A 292 4.59 -6.68 22.49
C LEU A 292 4.70 -8.00 23.26
N MET A 293 5.67 -8.85 22.92
CA MET A 293 5.91 -10.12 23.61
C MET A 293 6.81 -9.93 24.83
N LEU A 294 6.21 -9.52 25.96
CA LEU A 294 6.93 -9.23 27.19
C LEU A 294 7.40 -10.52 27.91
N ASP A 295 8.51 -10.39 28.61
CA ASP A 295 9.08 -11.47 29.41
C ASP A 295 8.28 -11.77 30.70
N LYS A 296 8.73 -12.77 31.51
CA LYS A 296 7.98 -13.29 32.64
C LYS A 296 7.68 -12.23 33.73
N ASN A 297 8.56 -11.27 33.94
CA ASN A 297 8.44 -10.24 34.97
C ASN A 297 8.62 -8.85 34.40
N PRO A 298 7.69 -8.40 33.53
CA PRO A 298 7.82 -7.08 32.93
C PRO A 298 7.63 -5.98 33.98
N SER A 299 8.43 -4.94 33.86
CA SER A 299 8.28 -3.73 34.64
C SER A 299 6.97 -3.00 34.32
N VAL A 300 6.56 -2.08 35.18
CA VAL A 300 5.40 -1.22 34.93
C VAL A 300 5.59 -0.41 33.62
N ASN A 301 6.80 0.05 33.36
CA ASN A 301 7.10 0.83 32.15
C ASN A 301 6.99 -0.01 30.87
N GLU A 302 7.40 -1.29 30.88
CA GLU A 302 7.24 -2.17 29.73
C GLU A 302 5.76 -2.42 29.41
N ARG A 303 4.93 -2.64 30.44
CA ARG A 303 3.47 -2.79 30.26
C ARG A 303 2.82 -1.50 29.74
N LEU A 304 3.22 -0.34 30.26
CA LEU A 304 2.73 0.95 29.78
C LEU A 304 3.15 1.20 28.32
N ASN A 305 4.39 0.87 27.96
CA ASN A 305 4.88 1.02 26.58
C ASN A 305 4.13 0.09 25.61
N GLN A 306 3.85 -1.16 26.03
CA GLN A 306 3.03 -2.10 25.25
C GLN A 306 1.61 -1.54 25.02
N ALA A 307 0.96 -1.06 26.07
CA ALA A 307 -0.40 -0.49 25.97
C ALA A 307 -0.42 0.79 25.14
N ASN A 308 0.57 1.69 25.34
CA ASN A 308 0.70 2.92 24.58
C ASN A 308 0.93 2.65 23.10
N LEU A 309 1.78 1.68 22.75
CA LEU A 309 2.03 1.32 21.35
C LEU A 309 0.76 0.82 20.68
N ILE A 310 0.02 -0.10 21.31
CA ILE A 310 -1.23 -0.60 20.75
C ILE A 310 -2.26 0.52 20.60
N ALA A 311 -2.43 1.37 21.62
CA ALA A 311 -3.36 2.48 21.56
C ALA A 311 -2.99 3.48 20.44
N HIS A 312 -1.69 3.72 20.25
CA HIS A 312 -1.17 4.58 19.18
C HIS A 312 -1.55 4.02 17.81
N GLU A 313 -1.19 2.78 17.49
CA GLU A 313 -1.44 2.19 16.17
C GLU A 313 -2.95 2.02 15.89
N VAL A 314 -3.73 1.71 16.92
CA VAL A 314 -5.20 1.64 16.77
C VAL A 314 -5.81 3.03 16.56
N SER A 315 -5.26 4.08 17.20
CA SER A 315 -5.77 5.45 17.02
C SER A 315 -5.59 5.95 15.58
N HIS A 316 -4.52 5.53 14.93
CA HIS A 316 -4.27 5.85 13.52
C HIS A 316 -5.39 5.37 12.59
N GLN A 317 -6.18 4.39 12.97
CA GLN A 317 -7.29 3.92 12.12
C GLN A 317 -8.30 5.04 11.85
N TRP A 318 -8.45 6.00 12.77
CA TRP A 318 -9.25 7.23 12.59
C TRP A 318 -8.38 8.41 12.18
N PHE A 319 -7.23 8.61 12.85
CA PHE A 319 -6.35 9.77 12.69
C PHE A 319 -5.07 9.39 11.91
N GLY A 320 -5.15 9.37 10.60
CA GLY A 320 -4.11 8.94 9.67
C GLY A 320 -4.71 8.13 8.52
N ASN A 321 -5.55 7.13 8.84
CA ASN A 321 -6.12 6.22 7.86
C ASN A 321 -7.49 6.68 7.34
N LEU A 322 -8.47 6.93 8.22
CA LEU A 322 -9.76 7.50 7.81
C LEU A 322 -9.62 8.96 7.39
N VAL A 323 -9.03 9.78 8.25
CA VAL A 323 -8.63 11.16 7.94
C VAL A 323 -7.14 11.17 7.68
N THR A 324 -6.74 11.49 6.44
CA THR A 324 -5.34 11.41 5.99
C THR A 324 -4.87 12.80 5.57
N MET A 325 -3.55 13.07 5.71
CA MET A 325 -2.91 14.28 5.21
C MET A 325 -3.13 14.41 3.70
N GLN A 326 -3.19 15.66 3.24
CA GLN A 326 -3.26 15.94 1.80
C GLN A 326 -1.93 15.69 1.11
N TRP A 327 -0.83 15.96 1.80
CA TRP A 327 0.51 15.84 1.27
C TRP A 327 1.48 15.32 2.34
N PHE A 328 2.53 14.59 1.93
CA PHE A 328 3.51 13.99 2.85
C PHE A 328 4.21 15.01 3.76
N ASN A 329 4.40 16.25 3.31
CA ASN A 329 5.04 17.30 4.11
C ASN A 329 4.10 17.97 5.12
N ASP A 330 2.82 17.60 5.17
CA ASP A 330 1.84 18.17 6.09
C ASP A 330 1.87 17.49 7.48
N VAL A 331 2.76 16.52 7.66
CA VAL A 331 2.92 15.74 8.89
C VAL A 331 4.07 16.28 9.73
#